data_5bf4f333a9281662641e699aa2adef7f
#
_entry.id   5bf4f333a9281662641e699aa2adef7f
#
_cell.length_a   1.000
_cell.length_b   1.000
_cell.length_c   1.000
_cell.angle_alpha   90.00
_cell.angle_beta   90.00
_cell.angle_gamma   90.00
#
_symmetry.space_group_name_H-M   'P 1'
#
loop_
_entity.id
_entity.type
_entity.pdbx_description
1 polymer ?
#
loop_
_entity_poly.entity_id
_entity_poly.type
_entity_poly.pdbx_seq_one_letter_code
_entity_poly.pdbx_strand_id
1 'polypeptide(L)'
;MRHPVLTALCLVGTALLSGCGGGRDAEVDRALKSLSAADESNLNEIMLTVGAPDEAVAYFRGAVEKAPDRIDLKRSLAKSLVRAQRPAEAATVWSQVVNSHEGTNADRVAFADTLIRSNDWSHAEAELSRIPPTYETFERYRLEAMVADSKKQWTKADSFYETATGMTTQPAGVLNNWGFSKLSRGDAAAAERLFYEALTYDPTSFTAKNNLVLARGAQRKYDLPVIQMTQTERAQLIYTLALAAIKKGDVTVGKGLLQSAIDTHPQYFEAAVRSLEALDAG
;
A
#
# COMPACT_ATOMS: atom_id res chain seq x y z
N MET A 1 -23.70 77.36 -7.90
CA MET A 1 -23.06 78.62 -8.43
C MET A 1 -21.67 78.20 -8.92
N ARG A 2 -21.56 78.33 -10.23
CA ARG A 2 -20.48 78.94 -10.99
C ARG A 2 -19.10 78.27 -10.95
N HIS A 3 -18.79 77.63 -12.07
CA HIS A 3 -17.42 77.43 -12.60
C HIS A 3 -16.68 78.79 -12.77
N PRO A 4 -15.33 78.74 -12.97
CA PRO A 4 -14.81 78.62 -14.31
C PRO A 4 -13.54 77.78 -14.43
N VAL A 5 -13.48 77.08 -15.50
CA VAL A 5 -12.48 76.90 -16.56
C VAL A 5 -11.23 77.75 -16.48
N LEU A 6 -10.04 77.10 -16.62
CA LEU A 6 -8.90 77.70 -17.31
C LEU A 6 -8.04 76.62 -17.95
N THR A 7 -7.86 76.82 -19.24
CA THR A 7 -7.11 76.03 -20.23
C THR A 7 -5.62 76.28 -20.22
N ALA A 8 -4.94 75.28 -20.82
CA ALA A 8 -3.70 75.33 -21.63
C ALA A 8 -2.37 75.07 -20.90
N LEU A 9 -1.59 74.09 -21.30
CA LEU A 9 -0.60 74.29 -22.37
C LEU A 9 0.04 72.96 -22.73
N CYS A 10 0.06 72.59 -24.01
CA CYS A 10 0.84 71.50 -24.57
C CYS A 10 2.34 71.81 -24.47
N LEU A 11 3.14 70.83 -24.05
CA LEU A 11 4.55 70.77 -24.39
C LEU A 11 4.89 69.33 -24.77
N VAL A 12 5.20 69.14 -26.03
CA VAL A 12 5.72 68.00 -26.71
C VAL A 12 7.08 67.63 -26.12
N GLY A 13 7.10 66.47 -25.47
CA GLY A 13 8.35 65.83 -25.08
C GLY A 13 8.39 64.43 -25.69
N THR A 14 8.92 64.30 -26.88
CA THR A 14 9.29 63.04 -27.49
C THR A 14 10.46 62.42 -26.71
N ALA A 15 10.15 61.58 -25.71
CA ALA A 15 11.14 60.66 -25.12
C ALA A 15 11.11 59.33 -25.88
N LEU A 16 12.17 59.06 -26.55
CA LEU A 16 12.48 57.75 -27.16
C LEU A 16 12.46 56.66 -26.10
N LEU A 17 11.38 55.88 -26.06
CA LEU A 17 11.31 54.60 -25.37
C LEU A 17 11.85 53.52 -26.33
N SER A 18 13.17 53.47 -26.44
CA SER A 18 13.86 52.33 -27.05
C SER A 18 14.15 51.33 -25.95
N GLY A 19 13.60 50.14 -26.07
CA GLY A 19 14.17 48.90 -25.59
C GLY A 19 13.87 48.53 -24.15
N CYS A 20 13.06 47.50 -24.03
CA CYS A 20 13.16 46.33 -23.17
C CYS A 20 11.86 45.49 -23.27
N GLY A 21 11.53 45.03 -24.48
CA GLY A 21 10.44 44.06 -24.69
C GLY A 21 10.82 42.62 -24.36
N GLY A 22 12.12 42.27 -24.44
CA GLY A 22 12.55 40.87 -24.29
C GLY A 22 12.63 40.32 -22.88
N GLY A 23 12.68 41.18 -21.86
CA GLY A 23 12.77 40.70 -20.46
C GLY A 23 11.41 40.34 -19.83
N ARG A 24 10.37 41.13 -20.16
CA ARG A 24 9.03 40.89 -19.64
C ARG A 24 8.37 39.65 -20.21
N ASP A 25 8.52 39.42 -21.51
CA ASP A 25 7.98 38.22 -22.15
C ASP A 25 8.64 36.95 -21.63
N ALA A 26 9.97 36.98 -21.39
CA ALA A 26 10.68 35.85 -20.79
C ALA A 26 10.36 35.61 -19.29
N GLU A 27 9.94 36.66 -18.57
CA GLU A 27 9.50 36.53 -17.18
C GLU A 27 8.07 36.02 -17.09
N VAL A 28 7.17 36.50 -17.97
CA VAL A 28 5.81 35.97 -18.14
C VAL A 28 5.84 34.52 -18.59
N ASP A 29 6.65 34.18 -19.58
CA ASP A 29 6.83 32.79 -20.03
C ASP A 29 7.36 31.88 -18.92
N ARG A 30 8.31 32.34 -18.08
CA ARG A 30 8.77 31.58 -16.93
C ARG A 30 7.69 31.42 -15.87
N ALA A 31 6.90 32.46 -15.59
CA ALA A 31 5.79 32.42 -14.66
C ALA A 31 4.67 31.46 -15.15
N LEU A 32 4.32 31.51 -16.43
CA LEU A 32 3.34 30.60 -17.03
C LEU A 32 3.82 29.15 -17.01
N LYS A 33 5.11 28.89 -17.31
CA LYS A 33 5.70 27.54 -17.19
C LYS A 33 5.72 27.04 -15.76
N SER A 34 6.01 27.90 -14.79
CA SER A 34 5.99 27.53 -13.36
C SER A 34 4.58 27.23 -12.85
N LEU A 35 3.58 28.00 -13.28
CA LEU A 35 2.16 27.73 -12.98
C LEU A 35 1.70 26.41 -13.60
N SER A 36 2.01 26.19 -14.89
CA SER A 36 1.67 24.94 -15.58
C SER A 36 2.35 23.71 -14.93
N ALA A 37 3.59 23.84 -14.50
CA ALA A 37 4.31 22.77 -13.79
C ALA A 37 3.71 22.48 -12.40
N ALA A 38 3.27 23.53 -11.68
CA ALA A 38 2.58 23.37 -10.40
C ALA A 38 1.21 22.70 -10.56
N ASP A 39 0.44 23.08 -11.58
CA ASP A 39 -0.85 22.47 -11.88
C ASP A 39 -0.68 21.00 -12.31
N GLU A 40 0.33 20.66 -13.12
CA GLU A 40 0.66 19.27 -13.47
C GLU A 40 1.05 18.46 -12.24
N SER A 41 1.90 19.02 -11.36
CA SER A 41 2.31 18.34 -10.12
C SER A 41 1.13 18.04 -9.20
N ASN A 42 0.24 19.01 -9.01
CA ASN A 42 -0.96 18.86 -8.21
C ASN A 42 -1.90 17.79 -8.80
N LEU A 43 -2.09 17.79 -10.12
CA LEU A 43 -2.91 16.79 -10.78
C LEU A 43 -2.28 15.40 -10.66
N ASN A 44 -0.97 15.27 -10.82
CA ASN A 44 -0.25 14.00 -10.63
C ASN A 44 -0.45 13.46 -9.21
N GLU A 45 -0.35 14.31 -8.18
CA GLU A 45 -0.58 13.92 -6.79
C GLU A 45 -2.02 13.46 -6.55
N ILE A 46 -3.00 14.20 -7.06
CA ILE A 46 -4.42 13.83 -6.98
C ILE A 46 -4.67 12.47 -7.63
N MET A 47 -4.14 12.25 -8.84
CA MET A 47 -4.29 10.98 -9.54
C MET A 47 -3.62 9.82 -8.79
N LEU A 48 -2.47 10.05 -8.15
CA LEU A 48 -1.78 9.04 -7.36
C LEU A 48 -2.49 8.69 -6.04
N THR A 49 -3.18 9.64 -5.42
CA THR A 49 -3.71 9.47 -4.05
C THR A 49 -5.22 9.22 -4.02
N VAL A 50 -5.98 9.97 -4.80
CA VAL A 50 -7.47 10.01 -4.76
C VAL A 50 -8.09 9.41 -6.02
N GLY A 51 -7.46 9.52 -7.18
CA GLY A 51 -7.97 9.02 -8.45
C GLY A 51 -8.26 7.52 -8.42
N ALA A 52 -9.30 7.08 -9.14
CA ALA A 52 -9.58 5.65 -9.30
C ALA A 52 -8.35 4.95 -9.92
N PRO A 53 -7.98 3.74 -9.47
CA PRO A 53 -6.73 3.10 -9.88
C PRO A 53 -6.55 2.97 -11.40
N ASP A 54 -7.59 2.55 -12.12
CA ASP A 54 -7.52 2.39 -13.58
C ASP A 54 -7.48 3.74 -14.31
N GLU A 55 -8.15 4.78 -13.81
CA GLU A 55 -8.06 6.13 -14.34
C GLU A 55 -6.64 6.69 -14.15
N ALA A 56 -6.03 6.48 -13.00
CA ALA A 56 -4.65 6.86 -12.74
C ALA A 56 -3.68 6.15 -13.70
N VAL A 57 -3.88 4.85 -13.96
CA VAL A 57 -3.09 4.09 -14.94
C VAL A 57 -3.24 4.69 -16.34
N ALA A 58 -4.47 4.97 -16.79
CA ALA A 58 -4.72 5.57 -18.12
C ALA A 58 -4.05 6.95 -18.26
N TYR A 59 -4.20 7.79 -17.22
CA TYR A 59 -3.61 9.12 -17.18
C TYR A 59 -2.07 9.07 -17.27
N PHE A 60 -1.40 8.30 -16.38
CA PHE A 60 0.06 8.24 -16.39
C PHE A 60 0.61 7.51 -17.62
N ARG A 61 -0.11 6.56 -18.18
CA ARG A 61 0.30 5.93 -19.45
C ARG A 61 0.35 6.94 -20.56
N GLY A 62 -0.72 7.74 -20.74
CA GLY A 62 -0.74 8.82 -21.74
C GLY A 62 0.30 9.92 -21.47
N ALA A 63 0.64 10.19 -20.19
CA ALA A 63 1.69 11.13 -19.84
C ALA A 63 3.09 10.58 -20.21
N VAL A 64 3.37 9.31 -19.94
CA VAL A 64 4.63 8.64 -20.32
C VAL A 64 4.77 8.52 -21.85
N GLU A 65 3.69 8.28 -22.59
CA GLU A 65 3.73 8.26 -24.05
C GLU A 65 4.15 9.61 -24.64
N LYS A 66 3.69 10.71 -24.03
CA LYS A 66 4.03 12.09 -24.45
C LYS A 66 5.45 12.52 -24.03
N ALA A 67 5.94 11.99 -22.92
CA ALA A 67 7.23 12.35 -22.33
C ALA A 67 7.96 11.10 -21.81
N PRO A 68 8.48 10.24 -22.71
CA PRO A 68 9.05 8.94 -22.36
C PRO A 68 10.32 9.00 -21.50
N ASP A 69 11.00 10.14 -21.46
CA ASP A 69 12.21 10.34 -20.67
C ASP A 69 11.91 10.80 -19.22
N ARG A 70 10.68 11.16 -18.91
CA ARG A 70 10.24 11.60 -17.57
C ARG A 70 10.13 10.40 -16.61
N ILE A 71 11.18 10.20 -15.83
CA ILE A 71 11.27 9.09 -14.86
C ILE A 71 10.24 9.23 -13.73
N ASP A 72 9.91 10.44 -13.32
CA ASP A 72 8.87 10.72 -12.33
C ASP A 72 7.48 10.23 -12.78
N LEU A 73 7.13 10.40 -14.06
CA LEU A 73 5.89 9.89 -14.64
C LEU A 73 5.89 8.34 -14.70
N LYS A 74 7.03 7.72 -15.02
CA LYS A 74 7.17 6.26 -14.98
C LYS A 74 7.01 5.74 -13.55
N ARG A 75 7.60 6.39 -12.53
CA ARG A 75 7.38 6.05 -11.12
C ARG A 75 5.90 6.10 -10.77
N SER A 76 5.20 7.15 -11.20
CA SER A 76 3.77 7.35 -10.98
C SER A 76 2.93 6.28 -11.68
N LEU A 77 3.25 5.94 -12.93
CA LEU A 77 2.60 4.85 -13.67
C LEU A 77 2.77 3.51 -12.96
N ALA A 78 3.99 3.18 -12.52
CA ALA A 78 4.26 1.92 -11.83
C ALA A 78 3.49 1.82 -10.50
N LYS A 79 3.45 2.90 -9.70
CA LYS A 79 2.64 2.97 -8.48
C LYS A 79 1.15 2.80 -8.76
N SER A 80 0.63 3.44 -9.81
CA SER A 80 -0.78 3.33 -10.22
C SER A 80 -1.13 1.90 -10.65
N LEU A 81 -0.25 1.24 -11.39
CA LEU A 81 -0.41 -0.17 -11.79
C LEU A 81 -0.45 -1.11 -10.58
N VAL A 82 0.39 -0.87 -9.55
CA VAL A 82 0.31 -1.63 -8.29
C VAL A 82 -1.03 -1.41 -7.59
N ARG A 83 -1.51 -0.16 -7.52
CA ARG A 83 -2.84 0.15 -6.96
C ARG A 83 -3.97 -0.52 -7.74
N ALA A 84 -3.85 -0.59 -9.07
CA ALA A 84 -4.79 -1.27 -9.95
C ALA A 84 -4.68 -2.81 -9.94
N GLN A 85 -3.90 -3.40 -9.00
CA GLN A 85 -3.68 -4.84 -8.89
C GLN A 85 -3.07 -5.47 -10.18
N ARG A 86 -2.20 -4.71 -10.86
CA ARG A 86 -1.49 -5.11 -12.08
C ARG A 86 0.03 -5.15 -11.87
N PRO A 87 0.52 -5.95 -10.90
CA PRO A 87 1.92 -5.91 -10.49
C PRO A 87 2.89 -6.37 -11.58
N ALA A 88 2.50 -7.27 -12.48
CA ALA A 88 3.37 -7.72 -13.58
C ALA A 88 3.68 -6.58 -14.57
N GLU A 89 2.69 -5.74 -14.89
CA GLU A 89 2.93 -4.56 -15.72
C GLU A 89 3.75 -3.50 -14.99
N ALA A 90 3.47 -3.30 -13.69
CA ALA A 90 4.25 -2.40 -12.85
C ALA A 90 5.72 -2.81 -12.78
N ALA A 91 6.03 -4.11 -12.69
CA ALA A 91 7.40 -4.62 -12.69
C ALA A 91 8.17 -4.26 -13.97
N THR A 92 7.49 -4.32 -15.13
CA THR A 92 8.09 -3.89 -16.40
C THR A 92 8.46 -2.40 -16.39
N VAL A 93 7.60 -1.55 -15.85
CA VAL A 93 7.85 -0.11 -15.73
C VAL A 93 8.95 0.18 -14.70
N TRP A 94 8.90 -0.47 -13.53
CA TRP A 94 9.94 -0.34 -12.51
C TRP A 94 11.31 -0.75 -13.02
N SER A 95 11.40 -1.83 -13.81
CA SER A 95 12.66 -2.24 -14.45
C SER A 95 13.29 -1.13 -15.30
N GLN A 96 12.48 -0.36 -16.04
CA GLN A 96 12.97 0.79 -16.79
C GLN A 96 13.46 1.91 -15.86
N VAL A 97 12.75 2.17 -14.75
CA VAL A 97 13.13 3.20 -13.77
C VAL A 97 14.45 2.88 -13.10
N VAL A 98 14.63 1.67 -12.57
CA VAL A 98 15.86 1.30 -11.81
C VAL A 98 17.09 1.17 -12.71
N ASN A 99 16.92 0.95 -14.01
CA ASN A 99 18.01 0.89 -14.99
C ASN A 99 18.32 2.24 -15.64
N SER A 100 17.55 3.30 -15.35
CA SER A 100 17.85 4.66 -15.80
C SER A 100 18.98 5.28 -14.95
N HIS A 101 19.58 6.36 -15.45
CA HIS A 101 20.58 7.12 -14.70
C HIS A 101 20.01 7.86 -13.48
N GLU A 102 18.69 8.04 -13.40
CA GLU A 102 17.96 8.63 -12.28
C GLU A 102 17.42 7.59 -11.29
N GLY A 103 17.66 6.30 -11.54
CA GLY A 103 17.22 5.21 -10.67
C GLY A 103 17.84 5.27 -9.28
N THR A 104 17.04 5.15 -8.24
CA THR A 104 17.43 5.28 -6.83
C THR A 104 17.30 3.96 -6.06
N ASN A 105 17.85 3.88 -4.85
CA ASN A 105 17.62 2.75 -3.95
C ASN A 105 16.16 2.65 -3.53
N ALA A 106 15.45 3.76 -3.38
CA ALA A 106 14.02 3.77 -3.12
C ALA A 106 13.22 3.12 -4.26
N ASP A 107 13.60 3.37 -5.52
CA ASP A 107 12.99 2.73 -6.68
C ASP A 107 13.24 1.22 -6.68
N ARG A 108 14.43 0.76 -6.29
CA ARG A 108 14.74 -0.67 -6.15
C ARG A 108 13.90 -1.34 -5.06
N VAL A 109 13.67 -0.66 -3.94
CA VAL A 109 12.77 -1.14 -2.89
C VAL A 109 11.33 -1.28 -3.43
N ALA A 110 10.82 -0.26 -4.14
CA ALA A 110 9.49 -0.30 -4.73
C ALA A 110 9.36 -1.38 -5.83
N PHE A 111 10.42 -1.58 -6.61
CA PHE A 111 10.47 -2.67 -7.59
C PHE A 111 10.46 -4.04 -6.92
N ALA A 112 11.24 -4.24 -5.86
CA ALA A 112 11.24 -5.48 -5.10
C ALA A 112 9.86 -5.79 -4.47
N ASP A 113 9.18 -4.78 -3.90
CA ASP A 113 7.80 -4.94 -3.41
C ASP A 113 6.85 -5.39 -4.53
N THR A 114 6.99 -4.80 -5.71
CA THR A 114 6.20 -5.13 -6.89
C THR A 114 6.45 -6.57 -7.37
N LEU A 115 7.71 -7.01 -7.37
CA LEU A 115 8.11 -8.39 -7.73
C LEU A 115 7.54 -9.41 -6.72
N ILE A 116 7.59 -9.10 -5.42
CA ILE A 116 6.96 -9.94 -4.39
C ILE A 116 5.45 -10.09 -4.62
N ARG A 117 4.76 -8.99 -4.96
CA ARG A 117 3.32 -9.01 -5.32
C ARG A 117 3.03 -9.84 -6.56
N SER A 118 3.99 -9.96 -7.46
CA SER A 118 3.94 -10.83 -8.65
C SER A 118 4.39 -12.26 -8.35
N ASN A 119 4.68 -12.60 -7.09
CA ASN A 119 5.25 -13.89 -6.66
C ASN A 119 6.63 -14.18 -7.26
N ASP A 120 7.36 -13.15 -7.70
CA ASP A 120 8.71 -13.28 -8.26
C ASP A 120 9.78 -12.99 -7.19
N TRP A 121 9.91 -13.93 -6.28
CA TRP A 121 10.82 -13.86 -5.12
C TRP A 121 12.29 -13.79 -5.51
N SER A 122 12.67 -14.44 -6.61
CA SER A 122 14.06 -14.51 -7.07
C SER A 122 14.57 -13.15 -7.54
N HIS A 123 13.81 -12.49 -8.39
CA HIS A 123 14.18 -11.14 -8.85
C HIS A 123 14.05 -10.11 -7.73
N ALA A 124 13.06 -10.25 -6.83
CA ALA A 124 12.95 -9.38 -5.66
C ALA A 124 14.22 -9.44 -4.79
N GLU A 125 14.73 -10.63 -4.49
CA GLU A 125 15.99 -10.80 -3.77
C GLU A 125 17.18 -10.17 -4.53
N ALA A 126 17.26 -10.38 -5.84
CA ALA A 126 18.33 -9.82 -6.65
C ALA A 126 18.32 -8.29 -6.60
N GLU A 127 17.15 -7.64 -6.66
CA GLU A 127 17.06 -6.19 -6.55
C GLU A 127 17.40 -5.68 -5.15
N LEU A 128 16.93 -6.33 -4.08
CA LEU A 128 17.29 -5.98 -2.70
C LEU A 128 18.79 -6.12 -2.45
N SER A 129 19.44 -7.13 -3.03
CA SER A 129 20.88 -7.37 -2.89
C SER A 129 21.75 -6.29 -3.56
N ARG A 130 21.20 -5.51 -4.49
CA ARG A 130 21.88 -4.38 -5.14
C ARG A 130 21.85 -3.11 -4.30
N ILE A 131 21.06 -3.08 -3.23
CA ILE A 131 20.93 -1.91 -2.36
C ILE A 131 22.09 -1.93 -1.34
N PRO A 132 22.86 -0.84 -1.23
CA PRO A 132 23.99 -0.80 -0.31
C PRO A 132 23.52 -0.97 1.14
N PRO A 133 24.32 -1.62 2.02
CA PRO A 133 23.97 -1.82 3.41
C PRO A 133 23.61 -0.55 4.19
N THR A 134 24.19 0.58 3.81
CA THR A 134 23.97 1.89 4.41
C THR A 134 22.60 2.51 4.09
N TYR A 135 21.85 1.95 3.15
CA TYR A 135 20.49 2.38 2.87
C TYR A 135 19.51 1.60 3.76
N GLU A 136 19.38 2.05 4.99
CA GLU A 136 18.54 1.42 6.01
C GLU A 136 17.16 2.07 6.03
N THR A 137 16.15 1.35 5.58
CA THR A 137 14.75 1.79 5.62
C THR A 137 13.84 0.66 6.10
N PHE A 138 12.76 1.05 6.76
CA PHE A 138 11.71 0.17 7.20
C PHE A 138 11.20 -0.75 6.06
N GLU A 139 10.88 -0.16 4.89
CA GLU A 139 10.36 -0.88 3.74
C GLU A 139 11.34 -1.93 3.24
N ARG A 140 12.63 -1.59 3.17
CA ARG A 140 13.68 -2.53 2.76
C ARG A 140 13.72 -3.74 3.69
N TYR A 141 13.84 -3.53 4.99
CA TYR A 141 13.95 -4.63 5.96
C TYR A 141 12.68 -5.49 5.99
N ARG A 142 11.50 -4.88 5.84
CA ARG A 142 10.24 -5.61 5.68
C ARG A 142 10.27 -6.57 4.49
N LEU A 143 10.76 -6.12 3.34
CA LEU A 143 10.85 -6.94 2.13
C LEU A 143 11.94 -8.01 2.25
N GLU A 144 13.09 -7.70 2.84
CA GLU A 144 14.15 -8.67 3.11
C GLU A 144 13.65 -9.79 4.05
N ALA A 145 12.84 -9.45 5.04
CA ALA A 145 12.19 -10.43 5.90
C ALA A 145 11.26 -11.36 5.11
N MET A 146 10.41 -10.80 4.25
CA MET A 146 9.48 -11.58 3.42
C MET A 146 10.22 -12.49 2.43
N VAL A 147 11.32 -12.03 1.83
CA VAL A 147 12.17 -12.85 0.96
C VAL A 147 12.84 -13.97 1.75
N ALA A 148 13.36 -13.69 2.94
CA ALA A 148 13.94 -14.72 3.82
C ALA A 148 12.89 -15.78 4.21
N ASP A 149 11.65 -15.37 4.49
CA ASP A 149 10.52 -16.28 4.77
C ASP A 149 10.21 -17.20 3.59
N SER A 150 10.16 -16.65 2.37
CA SER A 150 9.89 -17.45 1.15
C SER A 150 10.91 -18.57 0.97
N LYS A 151 12.13 -18.36 1.49
CA LYS A 151 13.25 -19.31 1.47
C LYS A 151 13.36 -20.16 2.73
N LYS A 152 12.43 -20.03 3.67
CA LYS A 152 12.45 -20.70 4.99
C LYS A 152 13.70 -20.39 5.82
N GLN A 153 14.32 -19.23 5.60
CA GLN A 153 15.46 -18.72 6.37
C GLN A 153 14.96 -18.02 7.63
N TRP A 154 14.33 -18.79 8.52
CA TRP A 154 13.50 -18.27 9.62
C TRP A 154 14.23 -17.32 10.58
N THR A 155 15.46 -17.64 10.96
CA THR A 155 16.27 -16.78 11.85
C THR A 155 16.57 -15.44 11.18
N LYS A 156 16.89 -15.46 9.89
CA LYS A 156 17.15 -14.25 9.12
C LYS A 156 15.88 -13.42 8.96
N ALA A 157 14.75 -14.07 8.67
CA ALA A 157 13.45 -13.40 8.58
C ALA A 157 13.08 -12.72 9.90
N ASP A 158 13.21 -13.44 11.04
CA ASP A 158 12.93 -12.88 12.36
C ASP A 158 13.77 -11.65 12.67
N SER A 159 15.09 -11.69 12.40
CA SER A 159 15.98 -10.55 12.61
C SER A 159 15.58 -9.32 11.77
N PHE A 160 15.20 -9.54 10.52
CA PHE A 160 14.74 -8.45 9.65
C PHE A 160 13.39 -7.88 10.06
N TYR A 161 12.43 -8.73 10.49
CA TYR A 161 11.16 -8.26 11.03
C TYR A 161 11.35 -7.43 12.29
N GLU A 162 12.20 -7.90 13.21
CA GLU A 162 12.54 -7.18 14.44
C GLU A 162 13.14 -5.79 14.12
N THR A 163 14.11 -5.75 13.21
CA THR A 163 14.72 -4.49 12.75
C THR A 163 13.66 -3.56 12.13
N ALA A 164 12.84 -4.07 11.21
CA ALA A 164 11.79 -3.29 10.58
C ALA A 164 10.79 -2.74 11.60
N THR A 165 10.39 -3.54 12.58
CA THR A 165 9.46 -3.11 13.64
C THR A 165 10.04 -1.95 14.44
N GLY A 166 11.34 -1.97 14.75
CA GLY A 166 12.03 -0.89 15.48
C GLY A 166 12.21 0.41 14.69
N MET A 167 12.04 0.38 13.37
CA MET A 167 12.25 1.55 12.49
C MET A 167 10.98 2.35 12.18
N THR A 168 9.82 1.97 12.72
CA THR A 168 8.55 2.64 12.43
C THR A 168 7.72 2.83 13.68
N THR A 169 6.94 3.92 13.71
CA THR A 169 5.90 4.14 14.74
C THR A 169 4.56 3.49 14.37
N GLN A 170 4.46 2.89 13.18
CA GLN A 170 3.25 2.23 12.66
C GLN A 170 3.56 0.78 12.25
N PRO A 171 3.99 -0.11 13.18
CA PRO A 171 4.48 -1.44 12.86
C PRO A 171 3.39 -2.47 12.57
N ALA A 172 2.09 -2.13 12.61
CA ALA A 172 0.98 -3.07 12.51
C ALA A 172 1.12 -4.05 11.34
N GLY A 173 1.44 -3.55 10.14
CA GLY A 173 1.59 -4.39 8.95
C GLY A 173 2.79 -5.35 9.03
N VAL A 174 3.92 -4.90 9.60
CA VAL A 174 5.10 -5.75 9.79
C VAL A 174 4.84 -6.82 10.82
N LEU A 175 4.26 -6.45 11.97
CA LEU A 175 3.90 -7.39 13.03
C LEU A 175 2.92 -8.45 12.52
N ASN A 176 1.94 -8.05 11.68
CA ASN A 176 1.04 -9.00 11.03
C ASN A 176 1.78 -9.97 10.10
N ASN A 177 2.72 -9.48 9.28
CA ASN A 177 3.52 -10.32 8.40
C ASN A 177 4.42 -11.28 9.21
N TRP A 178 5.06 -10.79 10.26
CA TRP A 178 5.87 -11.61 11.16
C TRP A 178 5.03 -12.66 11.89
N GLY A 179 3.84 -12.27 12.37
CA GLY A 179 2.88 -13.22 12.94
C GLY A 179 2.47 -14.31 11.97
N PHE A 180 2.24 -13.95 10.71
CA PHE A 180 1.93 -14.92 9.65
C PHE A 180 3.11 -15.85 9.36
N SER A 181 4.34 -15.34 9.34
CA SER A 181 5.56 -16.15 9.28
C SER A 181 5.61 -17.18 10.41
N LYS A 182 5.42 -16.73 11.67
CA LYS A 182 5.37 -17.64 12.83
C LYS A 182 4.27 -18.69 12.70
N LEU A 183 3.08 -18.30 12.28
CA LEU A 183 1.95 -19.21 12.10
C LEU A 183 2.24 -20.27 11.01
N SER A 184 2.83 -19.86 9.90
CA SER A 184 3.12 -20.73 8.76
C SER A 184 4.13 -21.83 9.09
N ARG A 185 5.04 -21.59 10.04
CA ARG A 185 6.03 -22.57 10.52
C ARG A 185 5.59 -23.27 11.81
N GLY A 186 4.32 -23.12 12.22
CA GLY A 186 3.71 -23.87 13.33
C GLY A 186 3.86 -23.21 14.70
N ASP A 187 4.54 -22.07 14.84
CA ASP A 187 4.64 -21.32 16.10
C ASP A 187 3.40 -20.43 16.31
N ALA A 188 2.27 -21.09 16.53
CA ALA A 188 0.98 -20.42 16.69
C ALA A 188 0.93 -19.53 17.96
N ALA A 189 1.70 -19.85 18.99
CA ALA A 189 1.73 -19.05 20.22
C ALA A 189 2.48 -17.72 20.01
N ALA A 190 3.61 -17.73 19.32
CA ALA A 190 4.30 -16.49 18.95
C ALA A 190 3.46 -15.66 17.94
N ALA A 191 2.81 -16.33 16.98
CA ALA A 191 1.92 -15.69 16.03
C ALA A 191 0.77 -14.94 16.73
N GLU A 192 0.12 -15.59 17.71
CA GLU A 192 -0.97 -15.00 18.49
C GLU A 192 -0.50 -13.69 19.16
N ARG A 193 0.70 -13.68 19.78
CA ARG A 193 1.25 -12.47 20.41
C ARG A 193 1.48 -11.34 19.42
N LEU A 194 2.08 -11.64 18.26
CA LEU A 194 2.38 -10.65 17.25
C LEU A 194 1.11 -10.06 16.61
N PHE A 195 0.05 -10.86 16.41
CA PHE A 195 -1.22 -10.34 15.93
C PHE A 195 -1.94 -9.47 16.95
N TYR A 196 -1.88 -9.82 18.23
CA TYR A 196 -2.36 -8.94 19.30
C TYR A 196 -1.61 -7.61 19.30
N GLU A 197 -0.28 -7.65 19.21
CA GLU A 197 0.55 -6.47 19.16
C GLU A 197 0.22 -5.61 17.92
N ALA A 198 0.05 -6.22 16.73
CA ALA A 198 -0.39 -5.52 15.54
C ALA A 198 -1.70 -4.76 15.75
N LEU A 199 -2.66 -5.38 16.45
CA LEU A 199 -3.96 -4.78 16.76
C LEU A 199 -3.90 -3.65 17.81
N THR A 200 -2.81 -3.51 18.57
CA THR A 200 -2.61 -2.33 19.42
C THR A 200 -2.30 -1.07 18.60
N TYR A 201 -1.68 -1.24 17.42
CA TYR A 201 -1.36 -0.15 16.50
C TYR A 201 -2.45 0.10 15.46
N ASP A 202 -3.13 -0.96 15.01
CA ASP A 202 -4.28 -0.86 14.08
C ASP A 202 -5.42 -1.79 14.53
N PRO A 203 -6.28 -1.33 15.45
CA PRO A 203 -7.42 -2.12 15.92
C PRO A 203 -8.51 -2.35 14.86
N THR A 204 -8.43 -1.66 13.71
CA THR A 204 -9.40 -1.79 12.62
C THR A 204 -9.02 -2.87 11.60
N SER A 205 -7.79 -3.37 11.62
CA SER A 205 -7.29 -4.37 10.67
C SER A 205 -8.02 -5.71 10.77
N PHE A 206 -8.98 -5.94 9.87
CA PHE A 206 -9.67 -7.23 9.80
C PHE A 206 -8.70 -8.38 9.49
N THR A 207 -7.67 -8.14 8.67
CA THR A 207 -6.64 -9.14 8.38
C THR A 207 -5.92 -9.60 9.64
N ALA A 208 -5.50 -8.69 10.52
CA ALA A 208 -4.84 -9.04 11.78
C ALA A 208 -5.80 -9.77 12.74
N LYS A 209 -7.07 -9.34 12.82
CA LYS A 209 -8.13 -10.04 13.60
C LYS A 209 -8.33 -11.48 13.11
N ASN A 210 -8.44 -11.67 11.80
CA ASN A 210 -8.62 -12.99 11.20
C ASN A 210 -7.38 -13.90 11.42
N ASN A 211 -6.19 -13.36 11.24
CA ASN A 211 -4.95 -14.10 11.50
C ASN A 211 -4.80 -14.45 12.99
N LEU A 212 -5.23 -13.59 13.89
CA LEU A 212 -5.27 -13.87 15.32
C LEU A 212 -6.15 -15.08 15.62
N VAL A 213 -7.37 -15.14 15.10
CA VAL A 213 -8.27 -16.28 15.33
C VAL A 213 -7.76 -17.55 14.65
N LEU A 214 -7.07 -17.46 13.52
CA LEU A 214 -6.38 -18.61 12.91
C LEU A 214 -5.27 -19.15 13.83
N ALA A 215 -4.46 -18.26 14.42
CA ALA A 215 -3.42 -18.66 15.37
C ALA A 215 -4.01 -19.30 16.64
N ARG A 216 -5.15 -18.79 17.14
CA ARG A 216 -5.88 -19.39 18.27
C ARG A 216 -6.45 -20.75 17.90
N GLY A 217 -7.13 -20.86 16.75
CA GLY A 217 -7.68 -22.12 16.25
C GLY A 217 -6.60 -23.18 16.03
N ALA A 218 -5.40 -22.80 15.57
CA ALA A 218 -4.26 -23.72 15.47
C ALA A 218 -3.85 -24.33 16.82
N GLN A 219 -4.11 -23.62 17.94
CA GLN A 219 -3.90 -24.05 19.31
C GLN A 219 -5.15 -24.70 19.95
N ARG A 220 -6.22 -24.96 19.20
CA ARG A 220 -7.52 -25.45 19.69
C ARG A 220 -8.20 -24.49 20.70
N LYS A 221 -7.90 -23.19 20.64
CA LYS A 221 -8.57 -22.13 21.40
C LYS A 221 -9.70 -21.60 20.52
N TYR A 222 -10.92 -22.05 20.75
CA TYR A 222 -12.06 -21.75 19.87
C TYR A 222 -12.96 -20.63 20.39
N ASP A 223 -12.54 -19.92 21.43
CA ASP A 223 -13.18 -18.70 21.91
C ASP A 223 -12.65 -17.48 21.15
N LEU A 224 -13.54 -16.50 20.93
CA LEU A 224 -13.13 -15.23 20.32
C LEU A 224 -12.20 -14.44 21.24
N PRO A 225 -11.18 -13.78 20.69
CA PRO A 225 -10.35 -12.87 21.47
C PRO A 225 -11.13 -11.63 21.91
N VAL A 226 -10.69 -11.02 23.01
CA VAL A 226 -11.27 -9.75 23.50
C VAL A 226 -10.63 -8.60 22.72
N ILE A 227 -11.23 -8.26 21.58
CA ILE A 227 -10.80 -7.19 20.68
C ILE A 227 -12.05 -6.44 20.16
N GLN A 228 -11.85 -5.21 19.67
CA GLN A 228 -12.92 -4.48 19.00
C GLN A 228 -13.32 -5.16 17.69
N MET A 229 -14.62 -5.39 17.51
CA MET A 229 -15.17 -5.97 16.28
C MET A 229 -16.61 -5.55 16.08
N THR A 230 -17.02 -5.35 14.83
CA THR A 230 -18.41 -5.20 14.45
C THR A 230 -19.14 -6.53 14.54
N GLN A 231 -20.46 -6.53 14.48
CA GLN A 231 -21.27 -7.76 14.49
C GLN A 231 -20.94 -8.64 13.26
N THR A 232 -20.75 -8.03 12.09
CA THR A 232 -20.36 -8.74 10.87
C THR A 232 -18.97 -9.36 11.00
N GLU A 233 -17.99 -8.62 11.49
CA GLU A 233 -16.64 -9.15 11.75
C GLU A 233 -16.69 -10.30 12.75
N ARG A 234 -17.49 -10.16 13.82
CA ARG A 234 -17.69 -11.20 14.83
C ARG A 234 -18.15 -12.51 14.20
N ALA A 235 -19.18 -12.46 13.36
CA ALA A 235 -19.67 -13.63 12.66
C ALA A 235 -18.62 -14.25 11.73
N GLN A 236 -17.89 -13.44 10.98
CA GLN A 236 -16.81 -13.89 10.09
C GLN A 236 -15.65 -14.54 10.87
N LEU A 237 -15.29 -14.00 12.02
CA LEU A 237 -14.25 -14.56 12.89
C LEU A 237 -14.68 -15.86 13.54
N ILE A 238 -15.95 -15.98 13.96
CA ILE A 238 -16.52 -17.26 14.44
C ILE A 238 -16.49 -18.31 13.31
N TYR A 239 -16.85 -17.93 12.10
CA TYR A 239 -16.78 -18.82 10.93
C TYR A 239 -15.34 -19.29 10.68
N THR A 240 -14.35 -18.41 10.78
CA THR A 240 -12.92 -18.78 10.65
C THR A 240 -12.51 -19.78 11.74
N LEU A 241 -12.94 -19.59 13.00
CA LEU A 241 -12.71 -20.55 14.09
C LEU A 241 -13.40 -21.89 13.83
N ALA A 242 -14.61 -21.88 13.29
CA ALA A 242 -15.33 -23.10 12.92
C ALA A 242 -14.54 -23.95 11.92
N LEU A 243 -14.05 -23.31 10.85
CA LEU A 243 -13.22 -23.98 9.85
C LEU A 243 -11.91 -24.52 10.45
N ALA A 244 -11.29 -23.76 11.37
CA ALA A 244 -10.09 -24.21 12.06
C ALA A 244 -10.38 -25.42 12.97
N ALA A 245 -11.51 -25.46 13.68
CA ALA A 245 -11.93 -26.60 14.50
C ALA A 245 -12.17 -27.84 13.65
N ILE A 246 -12.91 -27.71 12.54
CA ILE A 246 -13.18 -28.80 11.61
C ILE A 246 -11.87 -29.36 11.05
N LYS A 247 -10.96 -28.49 10.62
CA LYS A 247 -9.63 -28.90 10.12
C LYS A 247 -8.80 -29.64 11.16
N LYS A 248 -9.00 -29.37 12.46
CA LYS A 248 -8.34 -30.08 13.59
C LYS A 248 -9.06 -31.36 14.00
N GLY A 249 -10.16 -31.73 13.35
CA GLY A 249 -10.97 -32.91 13.68
C GLY A 249 -11.99 -32.68 14.78
N ASP A 250 -12.13 -31.45 15.30
CA ASP A 250 -13.09 -31.09 16.34
C ASP A 250 -14.44 -30.73 15.71
N VAL A 251 -15.01 -31.67 14.94
CA VAL A 251 -16.17 -31.44 14.05
C VAL A 251 -17.39 -30.94 14.83
N THR A 252 -17.69 -31.54 16.02
CA THR A 252 -18.82 -31.11 16.84
C THR A 252 -18.70 -29.65 17.29
N VAL A 253 -17.48 -29.22 17.67
CA VAL A 253 -17.20 -27.81 18.01
C VAL A 253 -17.38 -26.96 16.79
N GLY A 254 -16.85 -27.40 15.64
CA GLY A 254 -16.99 -26.70 14.38
C GLY A 254 -18.44 -26.48 13.95
N LYS A 255 -19.31 -27.51 14.06
CA LYS A 255 -20.75 -27.36 13.78
C LYS A 255 -21.41 -26.33 14.71
N GLY A 256 -21.13 -26.36 16.02
CA GLY A 256 -21.64 -25.36 16.96
C GLY A 256 -21.19 -23.94 16.66
N LEU A 257 -19.93 -23.78 16.22
CA LEU A 257 -19.40 -22.48 15.79
C LEU A 257 -20.02 -22.01 14.47
N LEU A 258 -20.28 -22.90 13.49
CA LEU A 258 -20.98 -22.54 12.26
C LEU A 258 -22.39 -22.01 12.55
N GLN A 259 -23.14 -22.71 13.41
CA GLN A 259 -24.47 -22.24 13.85
C GLN A 259 -24.37 -20.87 14.54
N SER A 260 -23.40 -20.69 15.44
CA SER A 260 -23.16 -19.40 16.11
C SER A 260 -22.80 -18.28 15.12
N ALA A 261 -22.05 -18.57 14.06
CA ALA A 261 -21.72 -17.61 13.01
C ALA A 261 -22.99 -17.18 12.24
N ILE A 262 -23.87 -18.14 11.90
CA ILE A 262 -25.15 -17.90 11.24
C ILE A 262 -26.04 -17.00 12.12
N ASP A 263 -26.18 -17.33 13.39
CA ASP A 263 -27.02 -16.60 14.33
C ASP A 263 -26.50 -15.20 14.65
N THR A 264 -25.18 -15.01 14.55
CA THR A 264 -24.51 -13.73 14.83
C THR A 264 -24.55 -12.78 13.64
N HIS A 265 -24.55 -13.28 12.42
CA HIS A 265 -24.47 -12.43 11.23
C HIS A 265 -25.77 -11.62 11.04
N PRO A 266 -25.70 -10.29 10.79
CA PRO A 266 -26.91 -9.47 10.66
C PRO A 266 -27.75 -9.75 9.39
N GLN A 267 -27.19 -10.51 8.46
CA GLN A 267 -27.82 -10.92 7.20
C GLN A 267 -27.61 -12.42 6.98
N TYR A 268 -28.18 -12.98 5.92
CA TYR A 268 -27.96 -14.38 5.55
C TYR A 268 -26.46 -14.63 5.27
N PHE A 269 -25.89 -15.60 6.01
CA PHE A 269 -24.48 -15.94 5.91
C PHE A 269 -24.27 -17.24 5.12
N GLU A 270 -24.40 -17.14 3.80
CA GLU A 270 -24.41 -18.28 2.88
C GLU A 270 -23.22 -19.24 3.09
N ALA A 271 -22.00 -18.70 3.28
CA ALA A 271 -20.80 -19.54 3.45
C ALA A 271 -20.88 -20.43 4.69
N ALA A 272 -21.40 -19.92 5.81
CA ALA A 272 -21.57 -20.70 7.04
C ALA A 272 -22.68 -21.74 6.91
N VAL A 273 -23.81 -21.36 6.30
CA VAL A 273 -24.94 -22.27 6.05
C VAL A 273 -24.50 -23.43 5.18
N ARG A 274 -23.87 -23.19 4.03
CA ARG A 274 -23.38 -24.25 3.14
C ARG A 274 -22.35 -25.17 3.82
N SER A 275 -21.49 -24.59 4.67
CA SER A 275 -20.50 -25.40 5.40
C SER A 275 -21.15 -26.32 6.42
N LEU A 276 -22.21 -25.84 7.10
CA LEU A 276 -22.98 -26.65 8.07
C LEU A 276 -23.76 -27.76 7.37
N GLU A 277 -24.51 -27.46 6.30
CA GLU A 277 -25.25 -28.42 5.48
C GLU A 277 -24.34 -29.54 4.94
N ALA A 278 -23.15 -29.17 4.44
CA ALA A 278 -22.17 -30.16 3.94
C ALA A 278 -21.70 -31.12 5.03
N LEU A 279 -21.61 -30.68 6.29
CA LEU A 279 -21.22 -31.53 7.43
C LEU A 279 -22.39 -32.37 7.95
N ASP A 280 -23.65 -31.99 7.68
CA ASP A 280 -24.82 -32.75 8.09
C ASP A 280 -25.20 -33.84 7.07
N ALA A 281 -24.77 -33.66 5.81
CA ALA A 281 -25.01 -34.60 4.72
C ALA A 281 -24.00 -35.77 4.66
N GLY A 282 -22.88 -35.70 5.35
CA GLY A 282 -21.80 -36.71 5.38
C GLY A 282 -21.67 -37.39 6.71
#